data_a8b6149e3eedb18c8703a7b03f27c692
#
_entry.id   a8b6149e3eedb18c8703a7b03f27c692
#
_cell.length_a   1.000
_cell.length_b   1.000
_cell.length_c   1.000
_cell.angle_alpha   90.00
_cell.angle_beta   90.00
_cell.angle_gamma   90.00
#
_symmetry.space_group_name_H-M   'P 1'
#
loop_
_entity.id
_entity.type
_entity.pdbx_description
1 polymer ?
#
loop_
_entity_poly.entity_id
_entity_poly.type
_entity_poly.pdbx_seq_one_letter_code
_entity_poly.pdbx_strand_id
1 'polypeptide(L)'
;MNRAIYPGSFDPVTNAHLDIIERACRLFDEVIVAVAVNDSKHPLFDINERLHLLRATNAGFKNVKVTRMDGLLVDFARDNGARAVIRGLRAISDFEFEFQMALMNRKLEGSVETIFLMPKEEYTYLSSRIVKEIARLGGSVDAFVPDCVSKALKNKFSR
;
A
#
# COMPACT_ATOMS: atom_id res chain seq x y z
N MET A 1 0.15 9.93 20.75
CA MET A 1 0.11 8.78 19.84
C MET A 1 0.72 9.21 18.51
N ASN A 2 1.79 8.52 18.09
CA ASN A 2 2.48 8.80 16.82
C ASN A 2 1.84 7.94 15.72
N ARG A 3 1.05 8.56 14.85
CA ARG A 3 0.24 7.88 13.83
C ARG A 3 0.74 8.22 12.42
N ALA A 4 0.76 7.21 11.55
CA ALA A 4 1.11 7.36 10.15
C ALA A 4 0.04 6.78 9.23
N ILE A 5 -0.09 7.37 8.03
CA ILE A 5 -0.91 6.84 6.94
C ILE A 5 0.00 6.14 5.94
N TYR A 6 -0.34 4.94 5.54
CA TYR A 6 0.27 4.26 4.40
C TYR A 6 -0.78 4.13 3.28
N PRO A 7 -0.77 5.05 2.31
CA PRO A 7 -1.74 5.06 1.22
C PRO A 7 -1.31 4.17 0.06
N GLY A 8 -2.27 3.65 -0.67
CA GLY A 8 -2.02 2.94 -1.92
C GLY A 8 -3.28 2.36 -2.54
N SER A 9 -3.16 1.86 -3.76
CA SER A 9 -4.25 1.12 -4.41
C SER A 9 -4.38 -0.30 -3.87
N PHE A 10 -3.27 -0.94 -3.56
CA PHE A 10 -3.23 -2.33 -3.07
C PHE A 10 -4.06 -3.28 -3.94
N ASP A 11 -3.77 -3.30 -5.21
CA ASP A 11 -4.53 -4.04 -6.22
C ASP A 11 -3.68 -5.08 -6.98
N PRO A 12 -3.31 -6.17 -6.32
CA PRO A 12 -3.51 -6.53 -4.91
C PRO A 12 -2.37 -6.06 -3.99
N VAL A 13 -2.53 -6.27 -2.70
CA VAL A 13 -1.44 -6.22 -1.73
C VAL A 13 -0.37 -7.28 -2.06
N THR A 14 0.90 -6.91 -1.89
CA THR A 14 2.06 -7.77 -2.17
C THR A 14 2.95 -7.91 -0.94
N ASN A 15 3.92 -8.82 -1.01
CA ASN A 15 4.92 -8.97 0.06
C ASN A 15 5.75 -7.71 0.27
N ALA A 16 5.96 -6.89 -0.78
CA ALA A 16 6.62 -5.58 -0.65
C ALA A 16 5.79 -4.61 0.20
N HIS A 17 4.49 -4.55 0.00
CA HIS A 17 3.59 -3.74 0.84
C HIS A 17 3.62 -4.20 2.30
N LEU A 18 3.57 -5.51 2.54
CA LEU A 18 3.60 -6.06 3.89
C LEU A 18 4.92 -5.79 4.61
N ASP A 19 6.05 -5.80 3.90
CA ASP A 19 7.35 -5.45 4.46
C ASP A 19 7.39 -3.98 4.90
N ILE A 20 6.86 -3.07 4.09
CA ILE A 20 6.73 -1.65 4.47
C ILE A 20 5.82 -1.47 5.68
N ILE A 21 4.67 -2.17 5.72
CA ILE A 21 3.75 -2.12 6.86
C ILE A 21 4.44 -2.60 8.14
N GLU A 22 5.15 -3.73 8.06
CA GLU A 22 5.90 -4.27 9.21
C GLU A 22 6.95 -3.27 9.73
N ARG A 23 7.70 -2.61 8.83
CA ARG A 23 8.68 -1.60 9.20
C ARG A 23 8.01 -0.39 9.85
N ALA A 24 6.91 0.07 9.27
CA ALA A 24 6.14 1.18 9.81
C ALA A 24 5.59 0.88 11.22
N CYS A 25 5.14 -0.35 11.45
CA CYS A 25 4.64 -0.78 12.77
C CYS A 25 5.66 -0.71 13.90
N ARG A 26 6.96 -0.75 13.55
CA ARG A 26 8.06 -0.58 14.54
C ARG A 26 8.36 0.88 14.86
N LEU A 27 7.94 1.80 14.01
CA LEU A 27 8.24 3.24 14.11
C LEU A 27 7.07 4.04 14.66
N PHE A 28 5.84 3.56 14.49
CA PHE A 28 4.63 4.28 14.83
C PHE A 28 3.74 3.50 15.79
N ASP A 29 3.05 4.22 16.65
CA ASP A 29 2.08 3.63 17.59
C ASP A 29 0.86 3.06 16.86
N GLU A 30 0.46 3.68 15.74
CA GLU A 30 -0.62 3.23 14.87
C GLU A 30 -0.27 3.52 13.39
N VAL A 31 -0.49 2.53 12.55
CA VAL A 31 -0.36 2.64 11.09
C VAL A 31 -1.73 2.44 10.46
N ILE A 32 -2.23 3.45 9.76
CA ILE A 32 -3.47 3.38 9.00
C ILE A 32 -3.11 3.06 7.55
N VAL A 33 -3.41 1.84 7.12
CA VAL A 33 -3.29 1.42 5.72
C VAL A 33 -4.55 1.89 4.99
N ALA A 34 -4.38 2.89 4.12
CA ALA A 34 -5.49 3.61 3.49
C ALA A 34 -5.60 3.24 2.01
N VAL A 35 -6.67 2.54 1.65
CA VAL A 35 -6.92 2.12 0.27
C VAL A 35 -7.59 3.25 -0.50
N ALA A 36 -6.91 3.77 -1.52
CA ALA A 36 -7.44 4.82 -2.38
C ALA A 36 -8.61 4.30 -3.23
N VAL A 37 -9.72 5.01 -3.20
CA VAL A 37 -10.95 4.61 -3.93
C VAL A 37 -10.83 4.91 -5.41
N ASN A 38 -10.25 6.07 -5.78
CA ASN A 38 -10.24 6.60 -7.15
C ASN A 38 -8.87 6.47 -7.84
N ASP A 39 -8.04 5.57 -7.40
CA ASP A 39 -6.63 5.51 -7.80
C ASP A 39 -6.40 4.82 -9.15
N SER A 40 -7.30 3.98 -9.61
CA SER A 40 -7.15 3.26 -10.87
C SER A 40 -8.43 3.30 -11.69
N LYS A 41 -8.28 3.54 -13.01
CA LYS A 41 -9.41 3.52 -13.95
C LYS A 41 -10.04 2.14 -14.09
N HIS A 42 -9.29 1.06 -13.85
CA HIS A 42 -9.73 -0.33 -14.01
C HIS A 42 -9.02 -1.25 -13.03
N PRO A 43 -9.33 -1.21 -11.73
CA PRO A 43 -8.73 -2.11 -10.75
C PRO A 43 -9.19 -3.55 -11.02
N LEU A 44 -8.31 -4.52 -10.77
CA LEU A 44 -8.65 -5.94 -10.85
C LEU A 44 -9.59 -6.35 -9.71
N PHE A 45 -9.29 -5.87 -8.50
CA PHE A 45 -10.09 -6.09 -7.31
C PHE A 45 -10.88 -4.82 -6.98
N ASP A 46 -12.17 -4.97 -6.69
CA ASP A 46 -12.95 -3.84 -6.20
C ASP A 46 -12.48 -3.39 -4.81
N ILE A 47 -13.00 -2.26 -4.32
CA ILE A 47 -12.59 -1.69 -3.05
C ILE A 47 -12.81 -2.66 -1.87
N ASN A 48 -13.89 -3.40 -1.86
CA ASN A 48 -14.21 -4.34 -0.78
C ASN A 48 -13.29 -5.55 -0.80
N GLU A 49 -12.98 -6.07 -1.97
CA GLU A 49 -12.00 -7.16 -2.14
C GLU A 49 -10.61 -6.74 -1.68
N ARG A 50 -10.16 -5.53 -2.05
CA ARG A 50 -8.86 -5.00 -1.62
C ARG A 50 -8.78 -4.80 -0.11
N LEU A 51 -9.81 -4.24 0.50
CA LEU A 51 -9.92 -4.10 1.96
C LEU A 51 -9.94 -5.45 2.66
N HIS A 52 -10.65 -6.43 2.11
CA HIS A 52 -10.71 -7.79 2.68
C HIS A 52 -9.32 -8.45 2.67
N LEU A 53 -8.63 -8.43 1.53
CA LEU A 53 -7.29 -9.01 1.41
C LEU A 53 -6.28 -8.32 2.34
N LEU A 54 -6.32 -6.98 2.44
CA LEU A 54 -5.47 -6.25 3.36
C LEU A 54 -5.74 -6.60 4.82
N ARG A 55 -6.99 -6.71 5.24
CA ARG A 55 -7.34 -7.10 6.61
C ARG A 55 -6.86 -8.51 6.92
N ALA A 56 -7.07 -9.45 6.01
CA ALA A 56 -6.61 -10.82 6.17
C ALA A 56 -5.09 -10.92 6.30
N THR A 57 -4.34 -10.20 5.47
CA THR A 57 -2.87 -10.22 5.47
C THR A 57 -2.23 -9.45 6.62
N ASN A 58 -2.96 -8.54 7.24
CA ASN A 58 -2.47 -7.72 8.37
C ASN A 58 -3.04 -8.13 9.73
N ALA A 59 -3.78 -9.23 9.82
CA ALA A 59 -4.43 -9.68 11.06
C ALA A 59 -3.46 -9.92 12.22
N GLY A 60 -2.18 -10.20 11.93
CA GLY A 60 -1.14 -10.38 12.95
C GLY A 60 -0.56 -9.10 13.55
N PHE A 61 -0.83 -7.94 12.97
CA PHE A 61 -0.34 -6.64 13.46
C PHE A 61 -1.36 -5.97 14.38
N LYS A 62 -0.96 -5.73 15.62
CA LYS A 62 -1.85 -5.15 16.65
C LYS A 62 -2.13 -3.65 16.45
N ASN A 63 -1.22 -2.96 15.77
CA ASN A 63 -1.24 -1.50 15.57
C ASN A 63 -1.53 -1.09 14.12
N VAL A 64 -2.11 -1.98 13.32
CA VAL A 64 -2.55 -1.69 11.96
C VAL A 64 -4.06 -1.54 11.89
N LYS A 65 -4.51 -0.48 11.24
CA LYS A 65 -5.91 -0.24 10.89
C LYS A 65 -6.03 -0.15 9.38
N VAL A 66 -6.93 -0.91 8.78
CA VAL A 66 -7.18 -0.90 7.33
C VAL A 66 -8.49 -0.18 7.06
N THR A 67 -8.45 0.83 6.20
CA THR A 67 -9.64 1.61 5.84
C THR A 67 -9.58 2.10 4.40
N ARG A 68 -10.73 2.51 3.86
CA ARG A 68 -10.79 3.22 2.58
C ARG A 68 -10.40 4.68 2.77
N MET A 69 -9.86 5.28 1.73
CA MET A 69 -9.53 6.69 1.68
C MET A 69 -10.20 7.32 0.47
N ASP A 70 -11.00 8.34 0.74
CA ASP A 70 -11.60 9.20 -0.27
C ASP A 70 -10.98 10.60 -0.18
N GLY A 71 -10.83 11.26 -1.31
CA GLY A 71 -10.34 12.64 -1.37
C GLY A 71 -8.83 12.78 -1.28
N LEU A 72 -8.39 13.93 -0.80
CA LEU A 72 -6.98 14.30 -0.77
C LEU A 72 -6.26 13.65 0.41
N LEU A 73 -5.10 13.06 0.13
CA LEU A 73 -4.29 12.33 1.11
C LEU A 73 -3.95 13.15 2.36
N VAL A 74 -3.55 14.40 2.18
CA VAL A 74 -3.15 15.26 3.30
C VAL A 74 -4.33 15.66 4.20
N ASP A 75 -5.51 15.84 3.62
CA ASP A 75 -6.73 16.08 4.39
C ASP A 75 -7.12 14.83 5.19
N PHE A 76 -7.05 13.68 4.54
CA PHE A 76 -7.28 12.39 5.22
C PHE A 76 -6.29 12.18 6.38
N ALA A 77 -5.01 12.49 6.17
CA ALA A 77 -3.98 12.38 7.22
C ALA A 77 -4.29 13.31 8.39
N ARG A 78 -4.56 14.58 8.12
CA ARG A 78 -4.94 15.56 9.15
C ARG A 78 -6.17 15.12 9.93
N ASP A 79 -7.24 14.73 9.23
CA ASP A 79 -8.52 14.36 9.85
C ASP A 79 -8.41 13.08 10.70
N ASN A 80 -7.44 12.23 10.41
CA ASN A 80 -7.11 11.05 11.23
C ASN A 80 -6.03 11.32 12.29
N GLY A 81 -5.57 12.56 12.45
CA GLY A 81 -4.54 12.93 13.41
C GLY A 81 -3.17 12.32 13.13
N ALA A 82 -2.89 11.99 11.88
CA ALA A 82 -1.59 11.48 11.45
C ALA A 82 -0.63 12.62 11.11
N ARG A 83 0.63 12.47 11.51
CA ARG A 83 1.70 13.42 11.21
C ARG A 83 2.64 12.95 10.11
N ALA A 84 2.50 11.72 9.67
CA ALA A 84 3.34 11.13 8.65
C ALA A 84 2.52 10.40 7.58
N VAL A 85 2.96 10.53 6.35
CA VAL A 85 2.56 9.70 5.21
C VAL A 85 3.75 8.82 4.84
N ILE A 86 3.52 7.52 4.76
CA ILE A 86 4.54 6.54 4.40
C ILE A 86 4.45 6.25 2.91
N ARG A 87 5.60 6.27 2.25
CA ARG A 87 5.76 5.83 0.86
C ARG A 87 6.90 4.83 0.77
N GLY A 88 6.67 3.74 0.04
CA GLY A 88 7.73 2.78 -0.29
C GLY A 88 8.59 3.30 -1.46
N LEU A 89 9.91 3.28 -1.30
CA LEU A 89 10.85 3.55 -2.40
C LEU A 89 11.46 2.23 -2.88
N ARG A 90 11.34 1.97 -4.18
CA ARG A 90 11.93 0.82 -4.86
C ARG A 90 13.05 1.27 -5.79
N ALA A 91 13.97 0.35 -6.18
CA ALA A 91 15.11 0.65 -7.04
C ALA A 91 14.73 1.27 -8.41
N ILE A 92 13.56 0.93 -8.91
CA ILE A 92 12.99 1.44 -10.17
C ILE A 92 11.74 2.28 -9.94
N SER A 93 11.57 2.85 -8.75
CA SER A 93 10.47 3.77 -8.49
C SER A 93 10.75 5.13 -9.12
N ASP A 94 9.68 5.84 -9.44
CA ASP A 94 9.73 7.22 -9.92
C ASP A 94 10.10 8.16 -8.76
N PHE A 95 11.37 8.13 -8.33
CA PHE A 95 11.84 8.95 -7.21
C PHE A 95 11.51 10.43 -7.41
N GLU A 96 11.69 10.95 -8.62
CA GLU A 96 11.37 12.34 -8.93
C GLU A 96 9.89 12.64 -8.70
N PHE A 97 9.00 11.76 -9.15
CA PHE A 97 7.56 11.90 -8.93
C PHE A 97 7.21 11.84 -7.43
N GLU A 98 7.73 10.86 -6.70
CA GLU A 98 7.51 10.73 -5.25
C GLU A 98 8.03 11.97 -4.49
N PHE A 99 9.18 12.48 -4.88
CA PHE A 99 9.77 13.69 -4.31
C PHE A 99 8.90 14.92 -4.57
N GLN A 100 8.43 15.11 -5.80
CA GLN A 100 7.53 16.20 -6.16
C GLN A 100 6.21 16.11 -5.37
N MET A 101 5.61 14.93 -5.26
CA MET A 101 4.39 14.73 -4.49
C MET A 101 4.59 15.03 -3.01
N ALA A 102 5.72 14.64 -2.43
CA ALA A 102 6.06 14.96 -1.04
C ALA A 102 6.15 16.47 -0.81
N LEU A 103 6.78 17.20 -1.71
CA LEU A 103 6.86 18.68 -1.63
C LEU A 103 5.49 19.34 -1.79
N MET A 104 4.67 18.86 -2.72
CA MET A 104 3.31 19.35 -2.90
C MET A 104 2.44 19.10 -1.67
N ASN A 105 2.50 17.91 -1.11
CA ASN A 105 1.79 17.56 0.11
C ASN A 105 2.18 18.46 1.29
N ARG A 106 3.49 18.71 1.45
CA ARG A 106 3.99 19.64 2.48
C ARG A 106 3.48 21.07 2.28
N LYS A 107 3.35 21.51 1.02
CA LYS A 107 2.80 22.84 0.71
C LYS A 107 1.33 22.94 1.06
N LEU A 108 0.57 21.88 0.84
CA LEU A 108 -0.85 21.83 1.12
C LEU A 108 -1.15 21.68 2.62
N GLU A 109 -0.35 20.89 3.34
CA GLU A 109 -0.52 20.64 4.77
C GLU A 109 0.86 20.49 5.45
N GLY A 110 1.36 21.57 6.02
CA GLY A 110 2.71 21.63 6.60
C GLY A 110 2.89 20.80 7.88
N SER A 111 1.83 20.32 8.49
CA SER A 111 1.89 19.46 9.69
C SER A 111 2.08 17.97 9.38
N VAL A 112 1.99 17.58 8.10
CA VAL A 112 2.13 16.20 7.65
C VAL A 112 3.43 16.03 6.87
N GLU A 113 4.31 15.16 7.35
CA GLU A 113 5.58 14.84 6.68
C GLU A 113 5.48 13.55 5.86
N THR A 114 6.19 13.50 4.74
CA THR A 114 6.35 12.26 3.96
C THR A 114 7.61 11.52 4.39
N ILE A 115 7.47 10.25 4.71
CA ILE A 115 8.55 9.37 5.11
C ILE A 115 8.69 8.26 4.07
N PHE A 116 9.89 8.12 3.51
CA PHE A 116 10.20 7.06 2.57
C PHE A 116 10.83 5.88 3.30
N LEU A 117 10.26 4.69 3.10
CA LEU A 117 10.81 3.44 3.61
C LEU A 117 11.24 2.56 2.43
N MET A 118 12.40 1.96 2.56
CA MET A 118 12.89 1.00 1.58
C MET A 118 12.43 -0.42 1.96
N PRO A 119 11.82 -1.18 1.04
CA PRO A 119 11.54 -2.58 1.26
C PRO A 119 12.83 -3.41 1.30
N LYS A 120 12.72 -4.68 1.68
CA LYS A 120 13.80 -5.64 1.53
C LYS A 120 14.29 -5.67 0.09
N GLU A 121 15.59 -5.95 -0.09
CA GLU A 121 16.22 -6.00 -1.41
C GLU A 121 15.49 -6.92 -2.38
N GLU A 122 15.07 -8.10 -1.92
CA GLU A 122 14.30 -9.08 -2.72
C GLU A 122 12.96 -8.57 -3.25
N TYR A 123 12.40 -7.48 -2.67
CA TYR A 123 11.14 -6.88 -3.07
C TYR A 123 11.29 -5.59 -3.89
N THR A 124 12.51 -5.16 -4.21
CA THR A 124 12.76 -3.89 -4.92
C THR A 124 12.17 -3.88 -6.33
N TYR A 125 12.02 -5.04 -6.95
CA TYR A 125 11.44 -5.20 -8.30
C TYR A 125 9.97 -5.59 -8.28
N LEU A 126 9.39 -5.77 -7.11
CA LEU A 126 8.03 -6.26 -6.95
C LEU A 126 7.02 -5.12 -7.04
N SER A 127 6.00 -5.29 -7.89
CA SER A 127 4.86 -4.38 -7.99
C SER A 127 3.57 -5.17 -8.20
N SER A 128 2.44 -4.59 -7.82
CA SER A 128 1.12 -5.18 -8.09
C SER A 128 0.87 -5.36 -9.59
N ARG A 129 1.38 -4.45 -10.41
CA ARG A 129 1.27 -4.54 -11.88
C ARG A 129 1.94 -5.80 -12.42
N ILE A 130 3.19 -6.06 -12.00
CA ILE A 130 3.94 -7.25 -12.43
C ILE A 130 3.26 -8.52 -11.92
N VAL A 131 2.80 -8.54 -10.68
CA VAL A 131 2.07 -9.68 -10.10
C VAL A 131 0.81 -10.00 -10.91
N LYS A 132 0.02 -8.99 -11.27
CA LYS A 132 -1.18 -9.17 -12.09
C LYS A 132 -0.84 -9.72 -13.48
N GLU A 133 0.23 -9.23 -14.09
CA GLU A 133 0.66 -9.70 -15.42
C GLU A 133 1.09 -11.16 -15.39
N ILE A 134 1.89 -11.56 -14.39
CA ILE A 134 2.29 -12.97 -14.22
C ILE A 134 1.07 -13.86 -14.01
N ALA A 135 0.16 -13.46 -13.11
CA ALA A 135 -1.06 -14.22 -12.82
C ALA A 135 -1.97 -14.35 -14.05
N ARG A 136 -2.14 -13.27 -14.82
CA ARG A 136 -2.94 -13.25 -16.05
C ARG A 136 -2.40 -14.23 -17.09
N LEU A 137 -1.10 -14.40 -17.18
CA LEU A 137 -0.41 -15.32 -18.09
C LEU A 137 -0.30 -16.75 -17.53
N GLY A 138 -0.89 -17.03 -16.38
CA GLY A 138 -0.91 -18.37 -15.76
C GLY A 138 0.36 -18.73 -14.98
N GLY A 139 1.25 -17.76 -14.73
CA GLY A 139 2.46 -17.96 -13.92
C GLY A 139 2.14 -18.00 -12.42
N SER A 140 3.01 -18.67 -11.64
CA SER A 140 2.91 -18.68 -10.17
C SER A 140 3.32 -17.34 -9.58
N VAL A 141 2.53 -16.85 -8.65
CA VAL A 141 2.80 -15.60 -7.88
C VAL A 141 3.08 -15.88 -6.40
N ASP A 142 3.19 -17.15 -6.03
CA ASP A 142 3.28 -17.58 -4.62
C ASP A 142 4.51 -16.99 -3.89
N ALA A 143 5.59 -16.69 -4.61
CA ALA A 143 6.78 -16.04 -4.05
C ALA A 143 6.59 -14.53 -3.76
N PHE A 144 5.56 -13.90 -4.32
CA PHE A 144 5.42 -12.44 -4.34
C PHE A 144 4.26 -11.92 -3.50
N VAL A 145 3.32 -12.80 -3.18
CA VAL A 145 2.10 -12.44 -2.44
C VAL A 145 1.75 -13.50 -1.40
N PRO A 146 1.00 -13.14 -0.34
CA PRO A 146 0.47 -14.13 0.59
C PRO A 146 -0.49 -15.12 -0.08
N ASP A 147 -0.66 -16.30 0.52
CA ASP A 147 -1.50 -17.38 -0.01
C ASP A 147 -2.94 -16.95 -0.35
N CYS A 148 -3.56 -16.16 0.52
CA CYS A 148 -4.94 -15.69 0.27
C CYS A 148 -5.02 -14.79 -0.96
N VAL A 149 -3.98 -13.99 -1.23
CA VAL A 149 -3.88 -13.14 -2.42
C VAL A 149 -3.62 -13.98 -3.67
N SER A 150 -2.72 -14.97 -3.57
CA SER A 150 -2.48 -15.92 -4.68
C SER A 150 -3.77 -16.63 -5.11
N LYS A 151 -4.53 -17.14 -4.13
CA LYS A 151 -5.83 -17.78 -4.40
C LYS A 151 -6.83 -16.81 -5.04
N ALA A 152 -6.91 -15.57 -4.55
CA ALA A 152 -7.80 -14.56 -5.11
C ALA A 152 -7.42 -14.22 -6.57
N LEU A 153 -6.13 -14.12 -6.88
CA LEU A 153 -5.64 -13.89 -8.25
C LEU A 153 -5.99 -15.06 -9.18
N LYS A 154 -5.78 -16.30 -8.71
CA LYS A 154 -6.15 -17.50 -9.47
C LYS A 154 -7.66 -17.52 -9.79
N ASN A 155 -8.50 -17.15 -8.83
CA ASN A 155 -9.95 -17.07 -9.04
C ASN A 155 -10.36 -15.98 -10.04
N LYS A 156 -9.68 -14.83 -10.04
CA LYS A 156 -9.95 -13.74 -10.98
C LYS A 156 -9.59 -14.09 -12.42
N PHE A 157 -8.58 -14.91 -12.64
CA PHE A 157 -8.08 -15.27 -13.96
C PHE A 157 -8.45 -16.68 -14.40
N SER A 158 -9.05 -17.51 -13.52
CA SER A 158 -9.61 -18.79 -13.94
C SER A 158 -10.87 -18.54 -14.77
N ARG A 159 -10.89 -19.16 -15.94
CA ARG A 159 -12.04 -19.15 -16.86
C ARG A 159 -12.88 -20.41 -16.68
#